data_aec88a642ee175c6a9bfd7f7c4591b3f
#
_entry.id   aec88a642ee175c6a9bfd7f7c4591b3f
#
_cell.length_a   1.000
_cell.length_b   1.000
_cell.length_c   1.000
_cell.angle_alpha   90.00
_cell.angle_beta   90.00
_cell.angle_gamma   90.00
#
_symmetry.space_group_name_H-M   'P 1'
#
loop_
_entity.id
_entity.type
_entity.pdbx_description
1 polymer ?
#
loop_
_entity_poly.entity_id
_entity_poly.type
_entity_poly.pdbx_seq_one_letter_code
_entity_poly.pdbx_strand_id
1 'polypeptide(L)'
;ATLESALVEAAKKAQSLVTLNGPESLAILVSDKYTNEDIFAVKTLGEKLFGASKIYSMNAEKSALADVLGTDASTASYEELLSTEMIVVAGSDIMINNTVLGIKIRQAALNGAKLVVINDRHTLLDEIATVSVHADSTDILLQIEKAVAQNSKAVTDEHKAALAGFEVSADAQKIADMYTAAKTAMIVYNQGELSYDGAL
;
A
#
# COMPACT_ATOMS: atom_id res chain seq x y z
N ALA A 1 -4.58 -36.44 -12.45
CA ALA A 1 -3.94 -35.73 -13.57
C ALA A 1 -2.55 -35.26 -13.15
N THR A 2 -1.56 -35.35 -14.03
CA THR A 2 -0.25 -34.72 -13.81
C THR A 2 -0.33 -33.23 -14.11
N LEU A 3 0.62 -32.43 -13.60
CA LEU A 3 0.72 -31.00 -13.92
C LEU A 3 0.80 -30.78 -15.43
N GLU A 4 1.60 -31.61 -16.14
CA GLU A 4 1.76 -31.53 -17.59
C GLU A 4 0.44 -31.75 -18.32
N SER A 5 -0.32 -32.78 -17.96
CA SER A 5 -1.62 -33.05 -18.57
C SER A 5 -2.65 -31.93 -18.29
N ALA A 6 -2.62 -31.34 -17.11
CA ALA A 6 -3.48 -30.22 -16.76
C ALA A 6 -3.14 -28.95 -17.58
N LEU A 7 -1.84 -28.66 -17.75
CA LEU A 7 -1.38 -27.51 -18.57
C LEU A 7 -1.77 -27.67 -20.03
N VAL A 8 -1.61 -28.88 -20.60
CA VAL A 8 -2.03 -29.17 -21.98
C VAL A 8 -3.53 -28.99 -22.16
N GLU A 9 -4.33 -29.46 -21.20
CA GLU A 9 -5.78 -29.31 -21.27
C GLU A 9 -6.21 -27.84 -21.14
N ALA A 10 -5.61 -27.10 -20.21
CA ALA A 10 -5.86 -25.66 -20.04
C ALA A 10 -5.51 -24.87 -21.31
N ALA A 11 -4.35 -25.16 -21.92
CA ALA A 11 -3.92 -24.50 -23.15
C ALA A 11 -4.88 -24.79 -24.33
N LYS A 12 -5.30 -26.05 -24.51
CA LYS A 12 -6.29 -26.43 -25.53
C LYS A 12 -7.61 -25.71 -25.30
N LYS A 13 -8.08 -25.63 -24.06
CA LYS A 13 -9.32 -24.97 -23.72
C LYS A 13 -9.25 -23.46 -24.00
N ALA A 14 -8.19 -22.80 -23.59
CA ALA A 14 -7.95 -21.38 -23.87
C ALA A 14 -7.91 -21.11 -25.38
N GLN A 15 -7.15 -21.90 -26.14
CA GLN A 15 -7.08 -21.79 -27.60
C GLN A 15 -8.44 -21.98 -28.27
N SER A 16 -9.21 -22.98 -27.84
CA SER A 16 -10.56 -23.22 -28.35
C SER A 16 -11.50 -22.04 -28.10
N LEU A 17 -11.48 -21.47 -26.88
CA LEU A 17 -12.30 -20.32 -26.54
C LEU A 17 -11.96 -19.09 -27.39
N VAL A 18 -10.66 -18.80 -27.53
CA VAL A 18 -10.20 -17.67 -28.36
C VAL A 18 -10.56 -17.89 -29.84
N THR A 19 -10.41 -19.12 -30.35
CA THR A 19 -10.78 -19.43 -31.74
C THR A 19 -12.26 -19.25 -32.01
N LEU A 20 -13.12 -19.63 -31.06
CA LEU A 20 -14.58 -19.58 -31.23
C LEU A 20 -15.17 -18.19 -30.98
N ASN A 21 -14.63 -17.47 -29.98
CA ASN A 21 -15.24 -16.26 -29.44
C ASN A 21 -14.34 -15.01 -29.56
N GLY A 22 -13.14 -15.15 -30.12
CA GLY A 22 -12.17 -14.09 -30.24
C GLY A 22 -11.32 -13.89 -28.97
N PRO A 23 -10.21 -13.13 -29.08
CA PRO A 23 -9.25 -12.93 -27.98
C PRO A 23 -9.85 -12.24 -26.75
N GLU A 24 -10.90 -11.44 -26.93
CA GLU A 24 -11.61 -10.76 -25.85
C GLU A 24 -12.39 -11.71 -24.91
N SER A 25 -12.50 -13.00 -25.27
CA SER A 25 -13.10 -14.05 -24.43
C SER A 25 -12.17 -14.57 -23.35
N LEU A 26 -10.89 -14.21 -23.38
CA LEU A 26 -9.86 -14.62 -22.43
C LEU A 26 -9.38 -13.45 -21.59
N ALA A 27 -9.43 -13.59 -20.29
CA ALA A 27 -8.78 -12.69 -19.36
C ALA A 27 -7.71 -13.42 -18.55
N ILE A 28 -6.59 -12.76 -18.30
CA ILE A 28 -5.48 -13.29 -17.52
C ILE A 28 -5.31 -12.43 -16.27
N LEU A 29 -5.35 -13.07 -15.12
CA LEU A 29 -5.12 -12.44 -13.82
C LEU A 29 -3.79 -12.93 -13.27
N VAL A 30 -2.91 -12.00 -12.90
CA VAL A 30 -1.57 -12.29 -12.39
C VAL A 30 -1.43 -11.70 -10.99
N SER A 31 -0.90 -12.47 -10.05
CA SER A 31 -0.56 -11.97 -8.72
C SER A 31 0.75 -11.19 -8.75
N ASP A 32 0.84 -10.15 -7.93
CA ASP A 32 2.06 -9.38 -7.64
C ASP A 32 3.08 -10.17 -6.80
N LYS A 33 2.70 -11.35 -6.31
CA LYS A 33 3.58 -12.24 -5.53
C LYS A 33 4.53 -13.07 -6.40
N TYR A 34 4.36 -13.05 -7.71
CA TYR A 34 5.25 -13.72 -8.66
C TYR A 34 6.50 -12.88 -8.94
N THR A 35 7.54 -13.54 -9.49
CA THR A 35 8.73 -12.82 -9.94
C THR A 35 8.43 -11.96 -11.18
N ASN A 36 9.25 -10.96 -11.44
CA ASN A 36 9.11 -10.11 -12.64
C ASN A 36 9.20 -10.94 -13.92
N GLU A 37 10.04 -11.99 -13.92
CA GLU A 37 10.22 -12.92 -15.03
C GLU A 37 8.95 -13.72 -15.30
N ASP A 38 8.28 -14.21 -14.25
CA ASP A 38 7.02 -14.94 -14.36
C ASP A 38 5.91 -14.04 -14.89
N ILE A 39 5.79 -12.82 -14.36
CA ILE A 39 4.80 -11.82 -14.82
C ILE A 39 5.04 -11.48 -16.29
N PHE A 40 6.30 -11.26 -16.69
CA PHE A 40 6.67 -10.99 -18.08
C PHE A 40 6.35 -12.19 -19.01
N ALA A 41 6.62 -13.41 -18.55
CA ALA A 41 6.30 -14.62 -19.30
C ALA A 41 4.79 -14.78 -19.52
N VAL A 42 3.99 -14.59 -18.47
CA VAL A 42 2.52 -14.66 -18.54
C VAL A 42 1.95 -13.55 -19.44
N LYS A 43 2.45 -12.34 -19.35
CA LYS A 43 2.08 -11.24 -20.25
C LYS A 43 2.39 -11.59 -21.71
N THR A 44 3.61 -12.07 -21.97
CA THR A 44 4.05 -12.46 -23.32
C THR A 44 3.20 -13.60 -23.88
N LEU A 45 2.89 -14.61 -23.06
CA LEU A 45 2.00 -15.71 -23.43
C LEU A 45 0.61 -15.18 -23.81
N GLY A 46 0.02 -14.35 -22.97
CA GLY A 46 -1.31 -13.78 -23.23
C GLY A 46 -1.36 -12.99 -24.53
N GLU A 47 -0.45 -12.04 -24.71
CA GLU A 47 -0.41 -11.16 -25.87
C GLU A 47 -0.07 -11.93 -27.18
N LYS A 48 0.98 -12.75 -27.16
CA LYS A 48 1.50 -13.37 -28.40
C LYS A 48 0.80 -14.66 -28.80
N LEU A 49 0.38 -15.49 -27.86
CA LEU A 49 -0.27 -16.76 -28.18
C LEU A 49 -1.79 -16.64 -28.27
N PHE A 50 -2.38 -15.85 -27.42
CA PHE A 50 -3.84 -15.73 -27.35
C PHE A 50 -4.38 -14.41 -27.89
N GLY A 51 -3.51 -13.42 -28.15
CA GLY A 51 -3.94 -12.08 -28.53
C GLY A 51 -4.76 -11.37 -27.44
N ALA A 52 -4.62 -11.83 -26.18
CA ALA A 52 -5.42 -11.31 -25.08
C ALA A 52 -4.99 -9.88 -24.75
N SER A 53 -5.95 -8.96 -24.72
CA SER A 53 -5.76 -7.58 -24.26
C SER A 53 -6.11 -7.41 -22.78
N LYS A 54 -6.83 -8.35 -22.21
CA LYS A 54 -7.33 -8.33 -20.83
C LYS A 54 -6.36 -9.03 -19.88
N ILE A 55 -5.25 -8.34 -19.58
CA ILE A 55 -4.23 -8.84 -18.64
C ILE A 55 -4.18 -7.88 -17.47
N TYR A 56 -4.51 -8.37 -16.27
CA TYR A 56 -4.65 -7.58 -15.06
C TYR A 56 -3.80 -8.14 -13.94
N SER A 57 -3.27 -7.27 -13.09
CA SER A 57 -2.80 -7.66 -11.76
C SER A 57 -3.99 -7.89 -10.84
N MET A 58 -3.96 -8.95 -10.03
CA MET A 58 -5.00 -9.22 -9.04
C MET A 58 -5.08 -8.15 -7.95
N ASN A 59 -3.96 -7.46 -7.69
CA ASN A 59 -3.83 -6.44 -6.67
C ASN A 59 -3.57 -5.04 -7.29
N ALA A 60 -3.91 -4.86 -8.58
CA ALA A 60 -3.78 -3.56 -9.23
C ALA A 60 -4.87 -2.62 -8.73
N GLU A 61 -4.49 -1.75 -7.85
CA GLU A 61 -5.30 -0.61 -7.44
C GLU A 61 -4.74 0.67 -8.05
N LYS A 62 -5.58 1.70 -8.12
CA LYS A 62 -5.13 3.01 -8.57
C LYS A 62 -4.12 3.55 -7.56
N SER A 63 -2.92 3.87 -8.00
CA SER A 63 -1.87 4.38 -7.12
C SER A 63 -2.08 5.87 -6.83
N ALA A 64 -2.34 6.20 -5.58
CA ALA A 64 -2.36 7.58 -5.11
C ALA A 64 -0.99 8.25 -5.26
N LEU A 65 0.10 7.52 -4.98
CA LEU A 65 1.47 8.02 -5.21
C LEU A 65 1.73 8.38 -6.66
N ALA A 66 1.25 7.56 -7.62
CA ALA A 66 1.42 7.86 -9.03
C ALA A 66 0.69 9.16 -9.44
N ASP A 67 -0.47 9.43 -8.87
CA ASP A 67 -1.23 10.64 -9.16
C ASP A 67 -0.57 11.90 -8.56
N VAL A 68 0.04 11.79 -7.39
CA VAL A 68 0.71 12.92 -6.71
C VAL A 68 2.15 13.12 -7.18
N LEU A 69 2.93 12.04 -7.29
CA LEU A 69 4.37 12.09 -7.55
C LEU A 69 4.74 11.73 -9.00
N GLY A 70 3.77 11.27 -9.79
CA GLY A 70 4.01 10.82 -11.18
C GLY A 70 4.68 9.44 -11.27
N THR A 71 4.91 8.76 -10.15
CA THR A 71 5.50 7.42 -10.10
C THR A 71 4.95 6.62 -8.92
N ASP A 72 4.75 5.33 -9.14
CA ASP A 72 4.34 4.38 -8.09
C ASP A 72 5.58 3.68 -7.54
N ALA A 73 6.35 4.39 -6.75
CA ALA A 73 7.56 3.88 -6.14
C ALA A 73 7.77 4.46 -4.74
N SER A 74 8.39 3.69 -3.85
CA SER A 74 8.79 4.18 -2.54
C SER A 74 9.74 5.38 -2.69
N THR A 75 9.48 6.44 -1.93
CA THR A 75 10.30 7.66 -1.89
C THR A 75 11.48 7.55 -0.91
N ALA A 76 11.55 6.46 -0.14
CA ALA A 76 12.55 6.25 0.90
C ALA A 76 13.19 4.87 0.79
N SER A 77 14.44 4.77 1.21
CA SER A 77 15.22 3.54 1.30
C SER A 77 15.13 2.88 2.69
N TYR A 78 15.57 1.64 2.78
CA TYR A 78 15.68 0.94 4.06
C TYR A 78 16.75 1.53 4.99
N GLU A 79 17.80 2.15 4.43
CA GLU A 79 18.84 2.83 5.19
C GLU A 79 18.29 4.09 5.84
N GLU A 80 17.52 4.88 5.12
CA GLU A 80 16.85 6.06 5.65
C GLU A 80 15.82 5.70 6.72
N LEU A 81 15.09 4.59 6.54
CA LEU A 81 14.14 4.08 7.52
C LEU A 81 14.83 3.80 8.89
N LEU A 82 16.03 3.23 8.86
CA LEU A 82 16.79 2.92 10.10
C LEU A 82 17.28 4.16 10.83
N SER A 83 17.36 5.30 10.18
CA SER A 83 17.84 6.57 10.72
C SER A 83 16.76 7.61 10.99
N THR A 84 15.50 7.28 10.69
CA THR A 84 14.38 8.20 10.89
C THR A 84 13.98 8.35 12.36
N GLU A 85 13.47 9.52 12.74
CA GLU A 85 13.04 9.80 14.11
C GLU A 85 11.61 9.30 14.40
N MET A 86 10.76 9.19 13.35
CA MET A 86 9.38 8.75 13.48
C MET A 86 8.95 7.88 12.32
N ILE A 87 8.20 6.83 12.61
CA ILE A 87 7.60 5.94 11.62
C ILE A 87 6.11 5.82 11.93
N VAL A 88 5.28 6.04 10.93
CA VAL A 88 3.83 5.78 10.97
C VAL A 88 3.55 4.58 10.07
N VAL A 89 2.96 3.53 10.61
CA VAL A 89 2.49 2.37 9.85
C VAL A 89 0.97 2.41 9.83
N ALA A 90 0.37 2.49 8.66
CA ALA A 90 -1.07 2.62 8.50
C ALA A 90 -1.66 1.54 7.58
N GLY A 91 -2.76 0.93 8.00
CA GLY A 91 -3.56 0.01 7.21
C GLY A 91 -2.85 -1.29 6.81
N SER A 92 -1.78 -1.70 7.50
CA SER A 92 -1.08 -2.93 7.12
C SER A 92 -0.53 -3.70 8.32
N ASP A 93 -0.70 -5.02 8.32
CA ASP A 93 0.13 -5.90 9.14
C ASP A 93 1.46 -6.16 8.41
N ILE A 94 2.35 -5.18 8.50
CA ILE A 94 3.61 -5.16 7.76
C ILE A 94 4.52 -6.33 8.14
N MET A 95 4.40 -6.86 9.36
CA MET A 95 5.19 -8.02 9.80
C MET A 95 4.80 -9.31 9.05
N ILE A 96 3.54 -9.39 8.60
CA ILE A 96 3.04 -10.52 7.81
C ILE A 96 3.20 -10.24 6.31
N ASN A 97 2.75 -9.07 5.87
CA ASN A 97 2.66 -8.76 4.43
C ASN A 97 4.02 -8.46 3.79
N ASN A 98 4.93 -7.81 4.52
CA ASN A 98 6.26 -7.41 4.06
C ASN A 98 7.30 -7.60 5.19
N THR A 99 7.57 -8.84 5.56
CA THR A 99 8.36 -9.21 6.74
C THR A 99 9.72 -8.50 6.83
N VAL A 100 10.45 -8.35 5.73
CA VAL A 100 11.75 -7.67 5.72
C VAL A 100 11.60 -6.21 6.14
N LEU A 101 10.62 -5.50 5.58
CA LEU A 101 10.31 -4.11 5.95
C LEU A 101 9.86 -4.03 7.42
N GLY A 102 9.00 -4.96 7.86
CA GLY A 102 8.55 -5.05 9.25
C GLY A 102 9.71 -5.23 10.23
N ILE A 103 10.69 -6.09 9.91
CA ILE A 103 11.90 -6.28 10.72
C ILE A 103 12.71 -4.97 10.79
N LYS A 104 12.84 -4.23 9.70
CA LYS A 104 13.55 -2.94 9.67
C LYS A 104 12.84 -1.87 10.51
N ILE A 105 11.51 -1.80 10.44
CA ILE A 105 10.69 -0.92 11.27
C ILE A 105 10.89 -1.26 12.76
N ARG A 106 10.80 -2.54 13.09
CA ARG A 106 11.06 -3.02 14.46
C ARG A 106 12.45 -2.63 14.93
N GLN A 107 13.47 -2.79 14.10
CA GLN A 107 14.85 -2.41 14.42
C GLN A 107 14.97 -0.91 14.66
N ALA A 108 14.38 -0.07 13.81
CA ALA A 108 14.38 1.38 13.97
C ALA A 108 13.69 1.80 15.29
N ALA A 109 12.52 1.22 15.60
CA ALA A 109 11.78 1.50 16.83
C ALA A 109 12.58 1.12 18.07
N LEU A 110 13.24 -0.04 18.09
CA LEU A 110 14.10 -0.48 19.19
C LEU A 110 15.36 0.40 19.34
N ASN A 111 15.81 1.04 18.27
CA ASN A 111 16.90 2.00 18.27
C ASN A 111 16.47 3.43 18.64
N GLY A 112 15.18 3.66 18.96
CA GLY A 112 14.67 4.91 19.50
C GLY A 112 13.79 5.73 18.57
N ALA A 113 13.49 5.27 17.35
CA ALA A 113 12.48 5.89 16.51
C ALA A 113 11.11 5.76 17.18
N LYS A 114 10.30 6.81 17.11
CA LYS A 114 8.92 6.79 17.59
C LYS A 114 8.06 6.02 16.57
N LEU A 115 7.50 4.89 16.98
CA LEU A 115 6.64 4.07 16.15
C LEU A 115 5.17 4.36 16.46
N VAL A 116 4.42 4.70 15.44
CA VAL A 116 2.96 4.83 15.46
C VAL A 116 2.37 3.72 14.59
N VAL A 117 1.40 3.00 15.12
CA VAL A 117 0.65 1.96 14.41
C VAL A 117 -0.82 2.36 14.36
N ILE A 118 -1.37 2.42 13.16
CA ILE A 118 -2.79 2.72 12.90
C ILE A 118 -3.34 1.55 12.08
N ASN A 119 -4.23 0.77 12.68
CA ASN A 119 -4.82 -0.39 12.03
C ASN A 119 -6.17 -0.72 12.66
N ASP A 120 -7.07 -1.36 11.92
CA ASP A 120 -8.36 -1.82 12.44
C ASP A 120 -8.24 -3.00 13.41
N ARG A 121 -7.09 -3.66 13.44
CA ARG A 121 -6.79 -4.83 14.27
C ARG A 121 -5.40 -4.77 14.90
N HIS A 122 -5.18 -5.58 15.93
CA HIS A 122 -3.86 -5.73 16.54
C HIS A 122 -2.84 -6.37 15.60
N THR A 123 -1.63 -5.81 15.60
CA THR A 123 -0.47 -6.28 14.86
C THR A 123 0.69 -6.60 15.79
N LEU A 124 1.71 -7.30 15.31
CA LEU A 124 2.91 -7.58 16.10
C LEU A 124 3.74 -6.32 16.45
N LEU A 125 3.54 -5.22 15.73
CA LEU A 125 4.23 -3.96 16.01
C LEU A 125 3.62 -3.19 17.18
N ASP A 126 2.37 -3.48 17.57
CA ASP A 126 1.71 -2.83 18.72
C ASP A 126 2.49 -3.00 20.02
N GLU A 127 3.15 -4.15 20.21
CA GLU A 127 3.94 -4.43 21.41
C GLU A 127 5.09 -3.45 21.64
N ILE A 128 5.58 -2.80 20.58
CA ILE A 128 6.73 -1.87 20.62
C ILE A 128 6.35 -0.47 20.15
N ALA A 129 5.08 -0.24 19.82
CA ALA A 129 4.59 1.05 19.36
C ALA A 129 4.63 2.10 20.47
N THR A 130 5.02 3.32 20.12
CA THR A 130 4.90 4.49 21.01
C THR A 130 3.44 4.90 21.16
N VAL A 131 2.67 4.77 20.06
CA VAL A 131 1.23 4.98 19.99
C VAL A 131 0.64 3.91 19.08
N SER A 132 -0.45 3.30 19.52
CA SER A 132 -1.22 2.35 18.74
C SER A 132 -2.68 2.77 18.73
N VAL A 133 -3.29 2.88 17.55
CA VAL A 133 -4.69 3.28 17.36
C VAL A 133 -5.40 2.18 16.57
N HIS A 134 -6.44 1.60 17.18
CA HIS A 134 -7.25 0.57 16.57
C HIS A 134 -8.56 1.16 16.04
N ALA A 135 -8.50 1.67 14.81
CA ALA A 135 -9.63 2.28 14.12
C ALA A 135 -9.42 2.20 12.59
N ASP A 136 -10.37 2.70 11.83
CA ASP A 136 -10.21 2.88 10.38
C ASP A 136 -9.01 3.79 10.12
N SER A 137 -8.04 3.24 9.38
CA SER A 137 -6.76 3.93 9.15
C SER A 137 -6.93 5.20 8.32
N THR A 138 -7.86 5.19 7.36
CA THR A 138 -8.15 6.37 6.54
C THR A 138 -8.70 7.51 7.38
N ASP A 139 -9.67 7.22 8.25
CA ASP A 139 -10.28 8.24 9.10
C ASP A 139 -9.25 8.87 10.05
N ILE A 140 -8.40 8.06 10.68
CA ILE A 140 -7.34 8.56 11.57
C ILE A 140 -6.30 9.38 10.81
N LEU A 141 -5.89 8.96 9.60
CA LEU A 141 -4.95 9.73 8.77
C LEU A 141 -5.51 11.11 8.41
N LEU A 142 -6.78 11.20 8.00
CA LEU A 142 -7.44 12.47 7.69
C LEU A 142 -7.57 13.39 8.92
N GLN A 143 -7.80 12.82 10.11
CA GLN A 143 -7.78 13.57 11.36
C GLN A 143 -6.38 14.13 11.68
N ILE A 144 -5.33 13.32 11.49
CA ILE A 144 -3.94 13.74 11.67
C ILE A 144 -3.60 14.84 10.67
N GLU A 145 -3.96 14.67 9.41
CA GLU A 145 -3.76 15.64 8.36
C GLU A 145 -4.43 16.97 8.70
N LYS A 146 -5.69 16.95 9.16
CA LYS A 146 -6.38 18.16 9.64
C LYS A 146 -5.61 18.84 10.76
N ALA A 147 -5.15 18.10 11.76
CA ALA A 147 -4.42 18.65 12.90
C ALA A 147 -3.10 19.32 12.47
N VAL A 148 -2.35 18.69 11.54
CA VAL A 148 -1.12 19.24 10.96
C VAL A 148 -1.41 20.46 10.08
N ALA A 149 -2.43 20.37 9.22
CA ALA A 149 -2.80 21.42 8.26
C ALA A 149 -3.22 22.73 8.93
N GLN A 150 -3.87 22.68 10.09
CA GLN A 150 -4.31 23.86 10.83
C GLN A 150 -3.15 24.82 11.12
N ASN A 151 -1.98 24.29 11.42
CA ASN A 151 -0.79 25.06 11.79
C ASN A 151 0.19 25.26 10.61
N SER A 152 -0.09 24.65 9.45
CA SER A 152 0.77 24.76 8.27
C SER A 152 0.38 25.94 7.39
N LYS A 153 1.40 26.71 6.96
CA LYS A 153 1.24 27.78 5.96
C LYS A 153 1.36 27.23 4.52
N ALA A 154 1.80 25.99 4.35
CA ALA A 154 1.96 25.36 3.04
C ALA A 154 0.65 24.77 2.50
N VAL A 155 -0.35 24.56 3.38
CA VAL A 155 -1.65 23.99 3.01
C VAL A 155 -2.62 25.09 2.60
N THR A 156 -3.27 24.91 1.44
CA THR A 156 -4.25 25.89 0.91
C THR A 156 -5.52 25.95 1.76
N ASP A 157 -6.22 27.08 1.72
CA ASP A 157 -7.50 27.23 2.44
C ASP A 157 -8.58 26.28 1.89
N GLU A 158 -8.53 25.96 0.59
CA GLU A 158 -9.44 25.00 -0.04
C GLU A 158 -9.24 23.60 0.56
N HIS A 159 -7.99 23.17 0.70
CA HIS A 159 -7.68 21.88 1.31
C HIS A 159 -8.07 21.83 2.80
N LYS A 160 -7.82 22.91 3.56
CA LYS A 160 -8.29 23.03 4.95
C LYS A 160 -9.82 22.94 5.06
N ALA A 161 -10.52 23.53 4.10
CA ALA A 161 -11.98 23.46 4.05
C ALA A 161 -12.49 22.05 3.76
N ALA A 162 -11.81 21.28 2.91
CA ALA A 162 -12.15 19.88 2.64
C ALA A 162 -12.03 19.00 3.91
N LEU A 163 -11.06 19.30 4.78
CA LEU A 163 -10.84 18.58 6.04
C LEU A 163 -11.76 19.08 7.18
N ALA A 164 -12.57 20.12 6.98
CA ALA A 164 -13.35 20.75 8.06
C ALA A 164 -14.33 19.79 8.77
N GLY A 165 -14.87 18.81 8.03
CA GLY A 165 -15.86 17.84 8.55
C GLY A 165 -15.31 16.79 9.52
N PHE A 166 -13.99 16.60 9.61
CA PHE A 166 -13.40 15.62 10.52
C PHE A 166 -13.25 16.18 11.92
N GLU A 167 -13.57 15.39 12.95
CA GLU A 167 -13.28 15.71 14.34
C GLU A 167 -11.91 15.12 14.71
N VAL A 168 -11.01 15.94 15.22
CA VAL A 168 -9.66 15.49 15.61
C VAL A 168 -9.73 14.84 16.98
N SER A 169 -9.49 13.54 17.05
CA SER A 169 -9.39 12.78 18.30
C SER A 169 -8.12 13.13 19.07
N ALA A 170 -8.10 12.80 20.37
CA ALA A 170 -6.91 13.01 21.19
C ALA A 170 -5.68 12.23 20.70
N ASP A 171 -5.89 11.04 20.18
CA ASP A 171 -4.82 10.22 19.60
C ASP A 171 -4.30 10.82 18.29
N ALA A 172 -5.19 11.26 17.39
CA ALA A 172 -4.80 11.93 16.16
C ALA A 172 -4.01 13.24 16.44
N GLN A 173 -4.46 14.03 17.42
CA GLN A 173 -3.73 15.24 17.84
C GLN A 173 -2.34 14.89 18.38
N LYS A 174 -2.23 13.88 19.24
CA LYS A 174 -0.94 13.42 19.79
C LYS A 174 0.02 12.97 18.68
N ILE A 175 -0.49 12.23 17.69
CA ILE A 175 0.33 11.79 16.55
C ILE A 175 0.76 12.99 15.70
N ALA A 176 -0.12 13.94 15.44
CA ALA A 176 0.18 15.18 14.71
C ALA A 176 1.26 16.03 15.42
N ASP A 177 1.19 16.13 16.74
CA ASP A 177 2.21 16.83 17.54
C ASP A 177 3.56 16.13 17.46
N MET A 178 3.57 14.79 17.52
CA MET A 178 4.79 13.99 17.37
C MET A 178 5.39 14.15 15.97
N TYR A 179 4.55 14.12 14.93
CA TYR A 179 4.97 14.31 13.54
C TYR A 179 5.59 15.70 13.32
N THR A 180 4.93 16.75 13.82
CA THR A 180 5.41 18.13 13.69
C THR A 180 6.74 18.37 14.43
N ALA A 181 6.97 17.66 15.53
CA ALA A 181 8.20 17.75 16.31
C ALA A 181 9.37 16.95 15.72
N ALA A 182 9.09 15.94 14.89
CA ALA A 182 10.12 15.09 14.28
C ALA A 182 10.81 15.84 13.13
N LYS A 183 12.14 15.71 13.05
CA LYS A 183 12.93 16.26 11.92
C LYS A 183 12.79 15.40 10.68
N THR A 184 12.66 14.08 10.88
CA THR A 184 12.45 13.11 9.82
C THR A 184 11.33 12.17 10.22
N ALA A 185 10.36 11.98 9.32
CA ALA A 185 9.26 11.05 9.50
C ALA A 185 9.03 10.24 8.22
N MET A 186 8.65 8.99 8.40
CA MET A 186 8.26 8.10 7.29
C MET A 186 6.87 7.56 7.54
N ILE A 187 6.08 7.53 6.47
CA ILE A 187 4.77 6.91 6.47
C ILE A 187 4.86 5.63 5.61
N VAL A 188 4.52 4.51 6.22
CA VAL A 188 4.46 3.20 5.57
C VAL A 188 3.01 2.77 5.53
N TYR A 189 2.48 2.56 4.35
CA TYR A 189 1.09 2.17 4.18
C TYR A 189 0.95 1.09 3.10
N ASN A 190 -0.18 0.38 3.16
CA ASN A 190 -0.60 -0.52 2.10
C ASN A 190 -1.85 0.06 1.44
N GLN A 191 -1.74 0.44 0.18
CA GLN A 191 -2.84 1.04 -0.57
C GLN A 191 -4.06 0.11 -0.68
N GLY A 192 -3.86 -1.22 -0.69
CA GLY A 192 -4.95 -2.19 -0.70
C GLY A 192 -5.78 -2.25 0.58
N GLU A 193 -5.29 -1.65 1.66
CA GLU A 193 -5.97 -1.59 2.96
C GLU A 193 -6.41 -0.17 3.37
N LEU A 194 -5.98 0.83 2.60
CA LEU A 194 -6.46 2.21 2.70
C LEU A 194 -7.43 2.51 1.56
N SER A 195 -8.39 3.40 1.77
CA SER A 195 -9.10 3.98 0.64
C SER A 195 -8.15 4.82 -0.22
N TYR A 196 -8.53 5.04 -1.47
CA TYR A 196 -7.74 5.90 -2.37
C TYR A 196 -7.54 7.30 -1.76
N ASP A 197 -8.59 7.87 -1.17
CA ASP A 197 -8.54 9.18 -0.52
C ASP A 197 -7.66 9.19 0.73
N GLY A 198 -7.57 8.07 1.45
CA GLY A 198 -6.70 7.93 2.62
C GLY A 198 -5.23 7.73 2.26
N ALA A 199 -4.93 7.38 1.01
CA ALA A 199 -3.56 7.21 0.50
C ALA A 199 -3.03 8.47 -0.20
N LEU A 200 -3.90 9.42 -0.59
CA LEU A 200 -3.55 10.75 -1.11
C LEU A 200 -3.03 11.66 0.00
#